data_2af3c50ed2cdfc105b70d3fdf619abf0
#
_entry.id   2af3c50ed2cdfc105b70d3fdf619abf0
#
_cell.length_a   1.000
_cell.length_b   1.000
_cell.length_c   1.000
_cell.angle_alpha   90.00
_cell.angle_beta   90.00
_cell.angle_gamma   90.00
#
_symmetry.space_group_name_H-M   'P 1'
#
loop_
_entity.id
_entity.type
_entity.pdbx_description
1 polymer ?
#
loop_
_entity_poly.entity_id
_entity_poly.type
_entity_poly.pdbx_seq_one_letter_code
_entity_poly.pdbx_strand_id
1 'polypeptide(L)'
;MSRILGLPVWMGIIADALGNGVFMKRPLNNYSALLDLEARRVAALWKGAVVGLAVGIVIVLYRFVLSKMEELALRYYAFFLAHPAMLPLLFIGLGGLGYVVGFLVDKHRQISGSGIPQTKGIMLGHFNFPWFGTLWAKFLGGALAILAGLSVGREGPSIQLGASVAEGIGQKISSTNTERKYIIASGASAGLSAAFNAPLAGVIFAMEEIFKYLSPVVLLFTTVASVVASFVARMAFGSEPLFSFPIKSPLPLSAYWMVCLLGLVLGGAGALYNLTLLKTQKLYKKIESLRFRVMMPFLLAAAVGLLFPVALGGGHGVLEHIHNSEPFLTLLLI
;
A
#
# COMPACT_ATOMS: atom_id res chain seq x y z
N MET A 1 -38.50 -19.87 -0.32
CA MET A 1 -38.26 -21.32 -0.16
C MET A 1 -36.78 -21.69 0.07
N SER A 2 -35.81 -20.81 -0.20
CA SER A 2 -34.35 -21.08 -0.04
C SER A 2 -33.79 -20.98 1.38
N ARG A 3 -34.55 -20.49 2.37
CA ARG A 3 -34.10 -20.36 3.78
C ARG A 3 -34.32 -21.59 4.65
N ILE A 4 -34.98 -22.64 4.16
CA ILE A 4 -35.34 -23.82 4.95
C ILE A 4 -34.36 -25.00 4.76
N LEU A 5 -33.53 -25.00 3.72
CA LEU A 5 -32.70 -26.16 3.37
C LEU A 5 -31.16 -25.93 3.52
N GLY A 6 -30.71 -24.84 4.11
CA GLY A 6 -29.25 -24.63 4.39
C GLY A 6 -28.33 -24.68 3.15
N LEU A 7 -28.85 -24.50 1.95
CA LEU A 7 -28.07 -24.54 0.72
C LEU A 7 -27.28 -23.26 0.53
N PRO A 8 -26.04 -23.33 0.06
CA PRO A 8 -25.20 -22.15 -0.13
C PRO A 8 -25.83 -21.21 -1.19
N VAL A 9 -25.70 -19.91 -0.94
CA VAL A 9 -26.32 -18.80 -1.72
C VAL A 9 -26.10 -18.91 -3.22
N TRP A 10 -24.98 -19.47 -3.68
CA TRP A 10 -24.67 -19.65 -5.11
C TRP A 10 -25.56 -20.70 -5.79
N MET A 11 -26.11 -21.70 -5.06
CA MET A 11 -27.08 -22.64 -5.61
C MET A 11 -28.43 -21.99 -5.89
N GLY A 12 -28.84 -21.00 -5.10
CA GLY A 12 -30.03 -20.20 -5.36
C GLY A 12 -29.89 -19.35 -6.63
N ILE A 13 -28.71 -18.80 -6.87
CA ILE A 13 -28.41 -17.99 -8.07
C ILE A 13 -28.42 -18.86 -9.34
N ILE A 14 -27.90 -20.09 -9.26
CA ILE A 14 -27.91 -21.03 -10.39
C ILE A 14 -29.34 -21.53 -10.66
N ALA A 15 -30.11 -21.82 -9.63
CA ALA A 15 -31.51 -22.26 -9.77
C ALA A 15 -32.40 -21.15 -10.35
N ASP A 16 -32.20 -19.89 -9.97
CA ASP A 16 -32.89 -18.72 -10.52
C ASP A 16 -32.46 -18.46 -11.98
N ALA A 17 -31.19 -18.65 -12.31
CA ALA A 17 -30.68 -18.51 -13.69
C ALA A 17 -31.22 -19.62 -14.62
N LEU A 18 -31.43 -20.83 -14.11
CA LEU A 18 -31.96 -21.96 -14.86
C LEU A 18 -33.51 -21.97 -14.93
N GLY A 19 -34.19 -21.46 -13.88
CA GLY A 19 -35.65 -21.49 -13.76
C GLY A 19 -36.38 -20.34 -14.49
N ASN A 20 -35.74 -19.19 -14.64
CA ASN A 20 -36.43 -17.99 -15.19
C ASN A 20 -36.25 -17.76 -16.68
N GLY A 21 -35.81 -18.74 -17.44
CA GLY A 21 -35.81 -18.61 -18.92
C GLY A 21 -35.01 -17.40 -19.46
N VAL A 22 -34.02 -16.91 -18.72
CA VAL A 22 -33.20 -15.73 -19.11
C VAL A 22 -32.33 -16.03 -20.34
N PHE A 23 -32.38 -17.25 -20.84
CA PHE A 23 -31.74 -17.62 -22.11
C PHE A 23 -32.55 -17.29 -23.35
N MET A 24 -33.59 -16.45 -23.25
CA MET A 24 -34.38 -16.17 -24.44
C MET A 24 -34.63 -14.70 -24.73
N LYS A 25 -34.15 -14.34 -25.91
CA LYS A 25 -34.60 -13.25 -26.74
C LYS A 25 -34.24 -11.83 -26.32
N ARG A 26 -32.94 -11.52 -26.32
CA ARG A 26 -32.60 -10.22 -26.92
C ARG A 26 -32.18 -10.48 -28.36
N PRO A 27 -32.87 -9.88 -29.36
CA PRO A 27 -32.42 -9.99 -30.72
C PRO A 27 -30.98 -9.47 -30.81
N LEU A 28 -30.13 -10.18 -31.56
CA LEU A 28 -28.72 -9.82 -31.86
C LEU A 28 -28.58 -8.49 -32.65
N ASN A 29 -29.61 -7.66 -32.64
CA ASN A 29 -29.64 -6.34 -33.26
C ASN A 29 -29.07 -5.22 -32.41
N ASN A 30 -28.19 -5.52 -31.45
CA ASN A 30 -27.54 -4.50 -30.64
C ASN A 30 -26.12 -4.19 -31.14
N TYR A 31 -26.01 -3.82 -32.42
CA TYR A 31 -24.79 -3.21 -32.95
C TYR A 31 -24.35 -2.01 -32.09
N SER A 32 -25.33 -1.22 -31.61
CA SER A 32 -25.09 -0.14 -30.63
C SER A 32 -24.51 -0.64 -29.30
N ALA A 33 -24.98 -1.77 -28.77
CA ALA A 33 -24.42 -2.33 -27.51
C ALA A 33 -23.00 -2.87 -27.68
N LEU A 34 -22.67 -3.40 -28.87
CA LEU A 34 -21.30 -3.81 -29.19
C LEU A 34 -20.36 -2.60 -29.33
N LEU A 35 -20.83 -1.53 -30.01
CA LEU A 35 -20.09 -0.27 -30.13
C LEU A 35 -19.87 0.38 -28.76
N ASP A 36 -20.88 0.35 -27.88
CA ASP A 36 -20.74 0.85 -26.50
C ASP A 36 -19.71 0.04 -25.68
N LEU A 37 -19.66 -1.27 -25.89
CA LEU A 37 -18.66 -2.13 -25.23
C LEU A 37 -17.24 -1.85 -25.75
N GLU A 38 -17.09 -1.67 -27.06
CA GLU A 38 -15.79 -1.33 -27.66
C GLU A 38 -15.34 0.08 -27.25
N ALA A 39 -16.24 1.05 -27.28
CA ALA A 39 -15.94 2.41 -26.82
C ALA A 39 -15.48 2.42 -25.35
N ARG A 40 -16.12 1.63 -24.48
CA ARG A 40 -15.69 1.47 -23.07
C ARG A 40 -14.33 0.80 -22.93
N ARG A 41 -14.02 -0.18 -23.79
CA ARG A 41 -12.68 -0.83 -23.80
C ARG A 41 -11.61 0.16 -24.24
N VAL A 42 -11.82 0.89 -25.32
CA VAL A 42 -10.89 1.92 -25.79
C VAL A 42 -10.71 3.00 -24.74
N ALA A 43 -11.81 3.47 -24.12
CA ALA A 43 -11.72 4.42 -23.01
C ALA A 43 -10.90 3.88 -21.84
N ALA A 44 -11.05 2.61 -21.48
CA ALA A 44 -10.27 1.97 -20.41
C ALA A 44 -8.78 1.93 -20.73
N LEU A 45 -8.40 1.67 -21.99
CA LEU A 45 -6.99 1.61 -22.41
C LEU A 45 -6.31 2.97 -22.24
N TRP A 46 -6.82 4.04 -22.88
CA TRP A 46 -6.13 5.33 -22.82
C TRP A 46 -6.21 6.00 -21.44
N LYS A 47 -7.39 5.92 -20.76
CA LYS A 47 -7.56 6.48 -19.42
C LYS A 47 -6.71 5.74 -18.41
N GLY A 48 -6.66 4.40 -18.50
CA GLY A 48 -5.76 3.57 -17.69
C GLY A 48 -4.29 3.90 -17.91
N ALA A 49 -3.88 4.13 -19.16
CA ALA A 49 -2.51 4.52 -19.49
C ALA A 49 -2.14 5.90 -18.92
N VAL A 50 -3.01 6.90 -19.06
CA VAL A 50 -2.81 8.24 -18.49
C VAL A 50 -2.69 8.18 -16.97
N VAL A 51 -3.56 7.43 -16.31
CA VAL A 51 -3.51 7.23 -14.84
C VAL A 51 -2.23 6.51 -14.47
N GLY A 52 -1.89 5.41 -15.15
CA GLY A 52 -0.67 4.65 -14.89
C GLY A 52 0.60 5.48 -15.03
N LEU A 53 0.68 6.31 -16.06
CA LEU A 53 1.81 7.21 -16.28
C LEU A 53 1.94 8.25 -15.14
N ALA A 54 0.86 8.95 -14.81
CA ALA A 54 0.86 9.98 -13.77
C ALA A 54 1.16 9.39 -12.39
N VAL A 55 0.53 8.26 -12.05
CA VAL A 55 0.78 7.55 -10.79
C VAL A 55 2.21 7.02 -10.76
N GLY A 56 2.69 6.42 -11.86
CA GLY A 56 4.06 5.93 -11.96
C GLY A 56 5.09 7.01 -11.63
N ILE A 57 4.95 8.20 -12.23
CA ILE A 57 5.83 9.35 -11.96
C ILE A 57 5.79 9.76 -10.48
N VAL A 58 4.59 9.90 -9.90
CA VAL A 58 4.44 10.30 -8.49
C VAL A 58 5.04 9.26 -7.54
N ILE A 59 4.85 7.97 -7.81
CA ILE A 59 5.40 6.90 -6.97
C ILE A 59 6.93 6.79 -7.12
N VAL A 60 7.46 6.97 -8.33
CA VAL A 60 8.92 7.06 -8.54
C VAL A 60 9.52 8.19 -7.73
N LEU A 61 8.93 9.39 -7.80
CA LEU A 61 9.36 10.53 -7.00
C LEU A 61 9.27 10.25 -5.50
N TYR A 62 8.16 9.65 -5.05
CA TYR A 62 7.96 9.28 -3.65
C TYR A 62 9.03 8.29 -3.17
N ARG A 63 9.28 7.21 -3.92
CA ARG A 63 10.33 6.23 -3.60
C ARG A 63 11.72 6.86 -3.52
N PHE A 64 12.05 7.74 -4.48
CA PHE A 64 13.31 8.47 -4.49
C PHE A 64 13.47 9.35 -3.24
N VAL A 65 12.42 10.12 -2.89
CA VAL A 65 12.43 10.95 -1.67
C VAL A 65 12.56 10.09 -0.42
N LEU A 66 11.83 8.97 -0.31
CA LEU A 66 11.94 8.07 0.85
C LEU A 66 13.35 7.51 1.00
N SER A 67 13.99 7.06 -0.08
CA SER A 67 15.38 6.57 -0.02
C SER A 67 16.36 7.64 0.45
N LYS A 68 16.18 8.89 0.00
CA LYS A 68 17.02 10.01 0.47
C LYS A 68 16.75 10.37 1.92
N MET A 69 15.51 10.31 2.37
CA MET A 69 15.16 10.55 3.78
C MET A 69 15.72 9.45 4.70
N GLU A 70 15.70 8.19 4.27
CA GLU A 70 16.29 7.07 4.99
C GLU A 70 17.83 7.20 5.10
N GLU A 71 18.49 7.50 3.99
CA GLU A 71 19.94 7.77 3.98
C GLU A 71 20.31 8.93 4.91
N LEU A 72 19.54 10.01 4.90
CA LEU A 72 19.75 11.16 5.77
C LEU A 72 19.51 10.80 7.24
N ALA A 73 18.47 9.98 7.51
CA ALA A 73 18.20 9.48 8.86
C ALA A 73 19.39 8.71 9.42
N LEU A 74 19.93 7.75 8.69
CA LEU A 74 21.09 6.96 9.11
C LEU A 74 22.32 7.85 9.37
N ARG A 75 22.55 8.85 8.53
CA ARG A 75 23.69 9.77 8.69
C ARG A 75 23.59 10.61 9.97
N TYR A 76 22.45 11.24 10.24
CA TYR A 76 22.35 12.08 11.44
C TYR A 76 22.26 11.23 12.73
N TYR A 77 21.65 10.05 12.71
CA TYR A 77 21.71 9.15 13.88
C TYR A 77 23.16 8.76 14.19
N ALA A 78 23.98 8.40 13.20
CA ALA A 78 25.41 8.12 13.38
C ALA A 78 26.16 9.33 13.95
N PHE A 79 25.85 10.55 13.47
CA PHE A 79 26.42 11.78 13.99
C PHE A 79 26.10 11.99 15.48
N PHE A 80 24.83 11.83 15.88
CA PHE A 80 24.41 12.01 17.27
C PHE A 80 24.96 10.91 18.20
N LEU A 81 25.14 9.69 17.71
CA LEU A 81 25.83 8.62 18.46
C LEU A 81 27.29 8.98 18.74
N ALA A 82 27.97 9.63 17.78
CA ALA A 82 29.37 10.10 17.96
C ALA A 82 29.46 11.34 18.87
N HIS A 83 28.35 12.08 19.08
CA HIS A 83 28.33 13.31 19.89
C HIS A 83 27.25 13.26 20.99
N PRO A 84 27.43 12.49 22.09
CA PRO A 84 26.38 12.30 23.11
C PRO A 84 25.85 13.58 23.75
N ALA A 85 26.68 14.63 23.84
CA ALA A 85 26.29 15.93 24.39
C ALA A 85 25.14 16.60 23.56
N MET A 86 24.98 16.22 22.30
CA MET A 86 23.95 16.76 21.40
C MET A 86 22.66 15.92 21.37
N LEU A 87 22.57 14.82 22.10
CA LEU A 87 21.37 13.97 22.14
C LEU A 87 20.08 14.73 22.50
N PRO A 88 20.06 15.70 23.44
CA PRO A 88 18.85 16.48 23.70
C PRO A 88 18.32 17.21 22.46
N LEU A 89 19.22 17.67 21.59
CA LEU A 89 18.83 18.34 20.34
C LEU A 89 18.13 17.38 19.36
N LEU A 90 18.58 16.11 19.31
CA LEU A 90 17.91 15.07 18.52
C LEU A 90 16.46 14.85 19.00
N PHE A 91 16.25 14.70 20.31
CA PHE A 91 14.90 14.51 20.87
C PHE A 91 13.99 15.73 20.65
N ILE A 92 14.52 16.95 20.80
CA ILE A 92 13.78 18.18 20.51
C ILE A 92 13.43 18.25 19.01
N GLY A 93 14.38 17.97 18.12
CA GLY A 93 14.18 17.98 16.68
C GLY A 93 13.15 16.96 16.23
N LEU A 94 13.27 15.70 16.68
CA LEU A 94 12.31 14.65 16.34
C LEU A 94 10.95 14.85 16.99
N GLY A 95 10.89 15.37 18.21
CA GLY A 95 9.65 15.79 18.85
C GLY A 95 8.93 16.88 18.07
N GLY A 96 9.68 17.91 17.63
CA GLY A 96 9.15 18.97 16.76
C GLY A 96 8.65 18.42 15.42
N LEU A 97 9.41 17.54 14.80
CA LEU A 97 9.02 16.87 13.56
C LEU A 97 7.72 16.06 13.73
N GLY A 98 7.64 15.28 14.82
CA GLY A 98 6.45 14.52 15.18
C GLY A 98 5.23 15.41 15.43
N TYR A 99 5.42 16.57 16.04
CA TYR A 99 4.35 17.56 16.22
C TYR A 99 3.85 18.14 14.89
N VAL A 100 4.77 18.45 13.96
CA VAL A 100 4.42 18.92 12.61
C VAL A 100 3.64 17.85 11.85
N VAL A 101 4.08 16.59 11.88
CA VAL A 101 3.33 15.49 11.26
C VAL A 101 1.97 15.30 11.96
N GLY A 102 1.91 15.45 13.27
CA GLY A 102 0.67 15.44 14.03
C GLY A 102 -0.31 16.54 13.60
N PHE A 103 0.19 17.74 13.32
CA PHE A 103 -0.61 18.83 12.75
C PHE A 103 -1.12 18.50 11.34
N LEU A 104 -0.30 17.88 10.48
CA LEU A 104 -0.72 17.42 9.15
C LEU A 104 -1.84 16.37 9.24
N VAL A 105 -1.72 15.41 10.16
CA VAL A 105 -2.73 14.36 10.39
C VAL A 105 -4.03 14.95 10.95
N ASP A 106 -3.94 15.94 11.84
CA ASP A 106 -5.10 16.62 12.42
C ASP A 106 -5.88 17.38 11.35
N LYS A 107 -5.17 18.10 10.47
CA LYS A 107 -5.77 18.84 9.35
C LYS A 107 -6.31 17.91 8.25
N HIS A 108 -5.64 16.81 7.97
CA HIS A 108 -5.97 15.85 6.92
C HIS A 108 -6.13 14.45 7.51
N ARG A 109 -7.19 14.21 8.26
CA ARG A 109 -7.42 12.94 8.99
C ARG A 109 -7.36 11.69 8.11
N GLN A 110 -7.58 11.84 6.82
CA GLN A 110 -7.54 10.73 5.85
C GLN A 110 -6.14 10.19 5.58
N ILE A 111 -5.07 10.90 5.94
CA ILE A 111 -3.69 10.40 5.77
C ILE A 111 -3.26 9.47 6.90
N SER A 112 -4.05 9.33 7.96
CA SER A 112 -3.78 8.42 9.08
C SER A 112 -3.84 6.96 8.64
N GLY A 113 -2.92 6.13 9.12
CA GLY A 113 -2.85 4.70 8.82
C GLY A 113 -2.32 4.37 7.42
N SER A 114 -2.60 3.15 6.94
CA SER A 114 -2.05 2.65 5.66
C SER A 114 -2.59 3.36 4.42
N GLY A 115 -3.81 3.88 4.46
CA GLY A 115 -4.48 4.46 3.29
C GLY A 115 -5.41 3.49 2.54
N ILE A 116 -5.28 2.18 2.76
CA ILE A 116 -6.14 1.15 2.14
C ILE A 116 -7.60 1.31 2.58
N PRO A 117 -7.92 1.39 3.90
CA PRO A 117 -9.29 1.59 4.36
C PRO A 117 -9.91 2.90 3.85
N GLN A 118 -9.09 3.96 3.75
CA GLN A 118 -9.54 5.25 3.22
C GLN A 118 -9.88 5.15 1.73
N THR A 119 -9.05 4.49 0.93
CA THR A 119 -9.31 4.24 -0.49
C THR A 119 -10.59 3.42 -0.67
N LYS A 120 -10.81 2.39 0.14
CA LYS A 120 -12.07 1.64 0.17
C LYS A 120 -13.27 2.53 0.51
N GLY A 121 -13.14 3.36 1.53
CA GLY A 121 -14.21 4.27 1.95
C GLY A 121 -14.63 5.24 0.85
N ILE A 122 -13.67 5.72 0.03
CA ILE A 122 -13.94 6.54 -1.15
C ILE A 122 -14.72 5.75 -2.20
N MET A 123 -14.30 4.52 -2.49
CA MET A 123 -14.97 3.64 -3.44
C MET A 123 -16.42 3.35 -3.05
N LEU A 124 -16.68 3.23 -1.75
CA LEU A 124 -18.02 3.02 -1.20
C LEU A 124 -18.84 4.33 -1.10
N GLY A 125 -18.20 5.49 -1.32
CA GLY A 125 -18.87 6.79 -1.24
C GLY A 125 -19.06 7.32 0.19
N HIS A 126 -18.34 6.77 1.18
CA HIS A 126 -18.45 7.20 2.58
C HIS A 126 -17.73 8.51 2.89
N PHE A 127 -16.81 8.95 2.03
CA PHE A 127 -15.99 10.13 2.26
C PHE A 127 -15.94 11.04 1.04
N ASN A 128 -15.99 12.35 1.28
CA ASN A 128 -15.50 13.32 0.32
C ASN A 128 -13.97 13.32 0.36
N PHE A 129 -13.35 13.21 -0.80
CA PHE A 129 -11.92 13.04 -0.93
C PHE A 129 -11.25 14.29 -1.53
N PRO A 130 -10.67 15.16 -0.68
CA PRO A 130 -9.85 16.27 -1.17
C PRO A 130 -8.51 15.70 -1.68
N TRP A 131 -8.52 15.18 -2.91
CA TRP A 131 -7.42 14.42 -3.49
C TRP A 131 -6.06 15.13 -3.41
N PHE A 132 -6.01 16.43 -3.70
CA PHE A 132 -4.77 17.19 -3.70
C PHE A 132 -4.20 17.37 -2.29
N GLY A 133 -5.05 17.75 -1.33
CA GLY A 133 -4.65 17.88 0.08
C GLY A 133 -4.18 16.56 0.67
N THR A 134 -4.87 15.47 0.35
CA THR A 134 -4.49 14.12 0.79
C THR A 134 -3.18 13.66 0.15
N LEU A 135 -2.99 13.93 -1.16
CA LEU A 135 -1.77 13.61 -1.90
C LEU A 135 -0.55 14.25 -1.22
N TRP A 136 -0.56 15.56 -1.04
CA TRP A 136 0.56 16.29 -0.43
C TRP A 136 0.81 15.92 1.01
N ALA A 137 -0.27 15.87 1.82
CA ALA A 137 -0.13 15.57 3.24
C ALA A 137 0.36 14.14 3.47
N LYS A 138 -0.07 13.15 2.65
CA LYS A 138 0.42 11.77 2.72
C LYS A 138 1.87 11.67 2.27
N PHE A 139 2.22 12.33 1.17
CA PHE A 139 3.58 12.36 0.65
C PHE A 139 4.57 12.93 1.68
N LEU A 140 4.28 14.14 2.17
CA LEU A 140 5.14 14.81 3.16
C LEU A 140 5.16 14.07 4.50
N GLY A 141 3.99 13.65 5.01
CA GLY A 141 3.92 12.93 6.28
C GLY A 141 4.70 11.61 6.25
N GLY A 142 4.65 10.86 5.14
CA GLY A 142 5.44 9.65 4.94
C GLY A 142 6.94 9.94 4.86
N ALA A 143 7.34 10.96 4.10
CA ALA A 143 8.75 11.35 3.98
C ALA A 143 9.34 11.80 5.33
N LEU A 144 8.60 12.61 6.11
CA LEU A 144 9.03 13.08 7.43
C LEU A 144 9.07 11.93 8.46
N ALA A 145 8.17 10.95 8.35
CA ALA A 145 8.19 9.77 9.22
C ALA A 145 9.43 8.90 8.96
N ILE A 146 9.78 8.66 7.69
CA ILE A 146 11.03 7.93 7.33
C ILE A 146 12.26 8.75 7.74
N LEU A 147 12.26 10.06 7.52
CA LEU A 147 13.33 10.94 7.99
C LEU A 147 13.54 10.82 9.50
N ALA A 148 12.50 10.66 10.29
CA ALA A 148 12.61 10.45 11.73
C ALA A 148 13.12 9.04 12.12
N GLY A 149 13.37 8.16 11.16
CA GLY A 149 13.80 6.78 11.41
C GLY A 149 12.67 5.81 11.75
N LEU A 150 11.40 6.21 11.60
CA LEU A 150 10.27 5.34 11.85
C LEU A 150 10.24 4.19 10.83
N SER A 151 10.05 2.97 11.34
CA SER A 151 9.86 1.76 10.51
C SER A 151 8.44 1.74 9.94
N VAL A 152 8.18 2.59 8.94
CA VAL A 152 6.90 2.66 8.23
C VAL A 152 7.04 2.15 6.81
N GLY A 153 6.09 1.31 6.40
CA GLY A 153 6.05 0.79 5.03
C GLY A 153 5.69 1.87 4.01
N ARG A 154 6.19 1.72 2.81
CA ARG A 154 5.90 2.59 1.65
C ARG A 154 4.69 2.13 0.84
N GLU A 155 4.24 0.90 1.04
CA GLU A 155 3.25 0.21 0.22
C GLU A 155 1.86 0.84 0.38
N GLY A 156 1.38 0.93 1.62
CA GLY A 156 0.09 1.54 1.94
C GLY A 156 -0.03 3.00 1.48
N PRO A 157 0.95 3.85 1.79
CA PRO A 157 0.99 5.21 1.25
C PRO A 157 0.95 5.26 -0.27
N SER A 158 1.66 4.36 -0.99
CA SER A 158 1.66 4.33 -2.46
C SER A 158 0.29 4.04 -3.05
N ILE A 159 -0.50 3.17 -2.42
CA ILE A 159 -1.89 2.90 -2.81
C ILE A 159 -2.74 4.16 -2.68
N GLN A 160 -2.62 4.88 -1.56
CA GLN A 160 -3.40 6.10 -1.32
C GLN A 160 -2.95 7.26 -2.22
N LEU A 161 -1.65 7.41 -2.46
CA LEU A 161 -1.11 8.40 -3.39
C LEU A 161 -1.61 8.12 -4.82
N GLY A 162 -1.55 6.86 -5.26
CA GLY A 162 -2.08 6.44 -6.56
C GLY A 162 -3.58 6.69 -6.70
N ALA A 163 -4.37 6.37 -5.68
CA ALA A 163 -5.80 6.67 -5.64
C ALA A 163 -6.07 8.17 -5.67
N SER A 164 -5.24 8.99 -4.99
CA SER A 164 -5.37 10.45 -4.97
C SER A 164 -5.11 11.07 -6.34
N VAL A 165 -4.04 10.66 -7.01
CA VAL A 165 -3.71 11.11 -8.38
C VAL A 165 -4.83 10.72 -9.34
N ALA A 166 -5.28 9.47 -9.27
CA ALA A 166 -6.35 8.96 -10.12
C ALA A 166 -7.69 9.66 -9.88
N GLU A 167 -7.98 10.03 -8.64
CA GLU A 167 -9.16 10.84 -8.32
C GLU A 167 -9.09 12.22 -8.97
N GLY A 168 -7.94 12.90 -8.88
CA GLY A 168 -7.74 14.21 -9.51
C GLY A 168 -7.89 14.15 -11.04
N ILE A 169 -7.40 13.09 -11.68
CA ILE A 169 -7.57 12.82 -13.10
C ILE A 169 -9.03 12.46 -13.39
N GLY A 170 -9.61 11.55 -12.61
CA GLY A 170 -10.97 11.07 -12.78
C GLY A 170 -12.02 12.17 -12.73
N GLN A 171 -11.82 13.21 -11.90
CA GLN A 171 -12.71 14.39 -11.87
C GLN A 171 -12.81 15.10 -13.22
N LYS A 172 -11.77 14.99 -14.05
CA LYS A 172 -11.70 15.69 -15.35
C LYS A 172 -12.11 14.82 -16.54
N ILE A 173 -11.79 13.51 -16.48
CA ILE A 173 -11.92 12.63 -17.66
C ILE A 173 -13.01 11.55 -17.53
N SER A 174 -13.58 11.34 -16.34
CA SER A 174 -14.66 10.35 -16.19
C SER A 174 -15.99 10.88 -16.70
N SER A 175 -16.73 10.03 -17.40
CA SER A 175 -18.07 10.35 -17.92
C SER A 175 -19.17 10.02 -16.90
N THR A 176 -18.90 9.13 -15.95
CA THR A 176 -19.86 8.68 -14.94
C THR A 176 -19.18 8.47 -13.59
N ASN A 177 -19.96 8.51 -12.50
CA ASN A 177 -19.45 8.20 -11.16
C ASN A 177 -18.91 6.76 -11.05
N THR A 178 -19.47 5.82 -11.79
CA THR A 178 -18.99 4.44 -11.84
C THR A 178 -17.62 4.35 -12.51
N GLU A 179 -17.44 5.02 -13.63
CA GLU A 179 -16.15 5.09 -14.32
C GLU A 179 -15.08 5.77 -13.45
N ARG A 180 -15.44 6.82 -12.72
CA ARG A 180 -14.54 7.48 -11.74
C ARG A 180 -14.04 6.49 -10.69
N LYS A 181 -14.89 5.61 -10.17
CA LYS A 181 -14.47 4.55 -9.25
C LYS A 181 -13.48 3.58 -9.91
N TYR A 182 -13.68 3.21 -11.18
CA TYR A 182 -12.74 2.38 -11.93
C TYR A 182 -11.36 3.05 -12.07
N ILE A 183 -11.36 4.35 -12.35
CA ILE A 183 -10.15 5.16 -12.44
C ILE A 183 -9.42 5.21 -11.09
N ILE A 184 -10.12 5.44 -9.98
CA ILE A 184 -9.52 5.45 -8.63
C ILE A 184 -8.90 4.09 -8.29
N ALA A 185 -9.62 3.00 -8.56
CA ALA A 185 -9.11 1.65 -8.34
C ALA A 185 -7.88 1.35 -9.20
N SER A 186 -7.87 1.80 -10.46
CA SER A 186 -6.70 1.65 -11.34
C SER A 186 -5.50 2.43 -10.83
N GLY A 187 -5.71 3.62 -10.25
CA GLY A 187 -4.64 4.38 -9.62
C GLY A 187 -4.09 3.73 -8.36
N ALA A 188 -4.95 3.17 -7.52
CA ALA A 188 -4.52 2.39 -6.34
C ALA A 188 -3.69 1.16 -6.75
N SER A 189 -4.15 0.43 -7.78
CA SER A 189 -3.44 -0.71 -8.38
C SER A 189 -2.08 -0.29 -8.95
N ALA A 190 -2.05 0.80 -9.74
CA ALA A 190 -0.84 1.37 -10.31
C ALA A 190 0.17 1.81 -9.23
N GLY A 191 -0.34 2.41 -8.14
CA GLY A 191 0.48 2.81 -7.00
C GLY A 191 1.20 1.65 -6.34
N LEU A 192 0.49 0.55 -6.10
CA LEU A 192 1.08 -0.68 -5.55
C LEU A 192 2.06 -1.31 -6.54
N SER A 193 1.68 -1.37 -7.83
CA SER A 193 2.52 -1.94 -8.90
C SER A 193 3.85 -1.23 -9.05
N ALA A 194 3.86 0.10 -9.02
CA ALA A 194 5.08 0.91 -9.09
C ALA A 194 5.92 0.81 -7.81
N ALA A 195 5.28 0.63 -6.63
CA ALA A 195 5.98 0.46 -5.36
C ALA A 195 6.77 -0.84 -5.30
N PHE A 196 6.20 -1.95 -5.80
CA PHE A 196 6.80 -3.29 -5.76
C PHE A 196 7.44 -3.76 -7.07
N ASN A 197 7.29 -3.00 -8.15
CA ASN A 197 7.67 -3.42 -9.49
C ASN A 197 6.93 -4.70 -9.96
N ALA A 198 5.71 -4.90 -9.47
CA ALA A 198 4.90 -6.11 -9.62
C ALA A 198 3.49 -5.78 -10.15
N PRO A 199 3.31 -5.63 -11.47
CA PRO A 199 2.04 -5.19 -12.06
C PRO A 199 0.89 -6.19 -11.80
N LEU A 200 1.15 -7.48 -11.87
CA LEU A 200 0.13 -8.50 -11.62
C LEU A 200 -0.38 -8.48 -10.17
N ALA A 201 0.53 -8.31 -9.20
CA ALA A 201 0.16 -8.21 -7.79
C ALA A 201 -0.73 -6.98 -7.53
N GLY A 202 -0.44 -5.84 -8.16
CA GLY A 202 -1.29 -4.65 -8.06
C GLY A 202 -2.68 -4.86 -8.62
N VAL A 203 -2.81 -5.55 -9.76
CA VAL A 203 -4.12 -5.88 -10.37
C VAL A 203 -4.93 -6.80 -9.46
N ILE A 204 -4.34 -7.89 -8.99
CA ILE A 204 -5.01 -8.85 -8.09
C ILE A 204 -5.45 -8.16 -6.81
N PHE A 205 -4.57 -7.36 -6.20
CA PHE A 205 -4.90 -6.59 -5.00
C PHE A 205 -6.10 -5.65 -5.21
N ALA A 206 -6.18 -4.97 -6.35
CA ALA A 206 -7.30 -4.09 -6.63
C ALA A 206 -8.62 -4.87 -6.77
N MET A 207 -8.59 -6.06 -7.36
CA MET A 207 -9.77 -6.91 -7.50
C MET A 207 -10.19 -7.50 -6.15
N GLU A 208 -9.25 -8.03 -5.38
CA GLU A 208 -9.52 -8.75 -4.13
C GLU A 208 -9.84 -7.81 -2.98
N GLU A 209 -9.04 -6.75 -2.81
CA GLU A 209 -9.12 -5.91 -1.62
C GLU A 209 -9.96 -4.65 -1.84
N ILE A 210 -9.90 -4.01 -3.00
CA ILE A 210 -10.59 -2.75 -3.23
C ILE A 210 -12.00 -2.97 -3.79
N PHE A 211 -12.13 -3.73 -4.88
CA PHE A 211 -13.40 -3.94 -5.57
C PHE A 211 -14.22 -5.09 -5.01
N LYS A 212 -13.54 -6.15 -4.55
CA LYS A 212 -14.13 -7.40 -4.03
C LYS A 212 -14.99 -8.20 -5.02
N TYR A 213 -14.90 -7.90 -6.31
CA TYR A 213 -15.48 -8.71 -7.38
C TYR A 213 -14.73 -8.53 -8.70
N LEU A 214 -14.79 -9.56 -9.54
CA LEU A 214 -14.15 -9.54 -10.86
C LEU A 214 -15.07 -8.87 -11.87
N SER A 215 -14.65 -7.73 -12.39
CA SER A 215 -15.30 -7.03 -13.50
C SER A 215 -14.31 -6.92 -14.66
N PRO A 216 -14.65 -7.37 -15.87
CA PRO A 216 -13.75 -7.28 -17.03
C PRO A 216 -13.30 -5.84 -17.33
N VAL A 217 -14.16 -4.85 -17.12
CA VAL A 217 -13.85 -3.44 -17.35
C VAL A 217 -12.84 -2.95 -16.31
N VAL A 218 -13.07 -3.25 -15.02
CA VAL A 218 -12.14 -2.86 -13.95
C VAL A 218 -10.80 -3.57 -14.12
N LEU A 219 -10.82 -4.86 -14.51
CA LEU A 219 -9.60 -5.63 -14.79
C LEU A 219 -8.79 -4.94 -15.89
N LEU A 220 -9.43 -4.45 -16.95
CA LEU A 220 -8.74 -3.76 -18.04
C LEU A 220 -8.13 -2.43 -17.57
N PHE A 221 -8.90 -1.58 -16.85
CA PHE A 221 -8.39 -0.33 -16.28
C PHE A 221 -7.18 -0.56 -15.35
N THR A 222 -7.30 -1.51 -14.44
CA THR A 222 -6.24 -1.79 -13.45
C THR A 222 -5.02 -2.41 -14.10
N THR A 223 -5.20 -3.32 -15.08
CA THR A 223 -4.07 -3.95 -15.78
C THR A 223 -3.26 -2.93 -16.56
N VAL A 224 -3.92 -2.10 -17.38
CA VAL A 224 -3.22 -1.09 -18.17
C VAL A 224 -2.49 -0.10 -17.26
N ALA A 225 -3.17 0.43 -16.25
CA ALA A 225 -2.57 1.39 -15.33
C ALA A 225 -1.38 0.77 -14.55
N SER A 226 -1.51 -0.47 -14.10
CA SER A 226 -0.45 -1.18 -13.38
C SER A 226 0.78 -1.47 -14.25
N VAL A 227 0.57 -1.91 -15.48
CA VAL A 227 1.67 -2.19 -16.43
C VAL A 227 2.41 -0.90 -16.77
N VAL A 228 1.69 0.17 -17.10
CA VAL A 228 2.30 1.47 -17.43
C VAL A 228 3.06 2.04 -16.22
N ALA A 229 2.47 2.01 -15.02
CA ALA A 229 3.13 2.51 -13.82
C ALA A 229 4.37 1.69 -13.44
N SER A 230 4.30 0.36 -13.57
CA SER A 230 5.46 -0.52 -13.36
C SER A 230 6.55 -0.27 -14.40
N PHE A 231 6.18 0.00 -15.67
CA PHE A 231 7.14 0.36 -16.70
C PHE A 231 7.89 1.65 -16.35
N VAL A 232 7.18 2.70 -15.91
CA VAL A 232 7.79 3.97 -15.44
C VAL A 232 8.73 3.72 -14.26
N ALA A 233 8.32 2.88 -13.31
CA ALA A 233 9.15 2.55 -12.16
C ALA A 233 10.42 1.79 -12.56
N ARG A 234 10.33 0.88 -13.53
CA ARG A 234 11.49 0.13 -14.07
C ARG A 234 12.46 1.02 -14.82
N MET A 235 11.97 2.01 -15.55
CA MET A 235 12.84 2.98 -16.21
C MET A 235 13.66 3.81 -15.22
N ALA A 236 13.10 4.07 -14.02
CA ALA A 236 13.77 4.87 -13.01
C ALA A 236 14.72 4.07 -12.10
N PHE A 237 14.33 2.84 -11.72
CA PHE A 237 15.04 2.03 -10.72
C PHE A 237 15.63 0.72 -11.29
N GLY A 238 15.48 0.47 -12.57
CA GLY A 238 15.88 -0.79 -13.19
C GLY A 238 14.87 -1.91 -13.00
N SER A 239 15.21 -3.07 -13.56
CA SER A 239 14.36 -4.28 -13.56
C SER A 239 14.70 -5.24 -12.42
N GLU A 240 15.68 -4.91 -11.60
CA GLU A 240 16.09 -5.78 -10.49
C GLU A 240 14.93 -5.99 -9.51
N PRO A 241 14.75 -7.22 -9.02
CA PRO A 241 13.77 -7.50 -7.98
C PRO A 241 14.12 -6.73 -6.70
N LEU A 242 13.10 -6.38 -5.93
CA LEU A 242 13.28 -5.64 -4.69
C LEU A 242 14.21 -6.37 -3.69
N PHE A 243 14.17 -7.69 -3.72
CA PHE A 243 15.03 -8.58 -2.94
C PHE A 243 15.67 -9.60 -3.91
N SER A 244 16.99 -9.58 -4.01
CA SER A 244 17.75 -10.50 -4.83
C SER A 244 18.50 -11.49 -3.92
N PHE A 245 17.93 -12.68 -3.75
CA PHE A 245 18.59 -13.76 -3.01
C PHE A 245 19.11 -14.80 -3.99
N PRO A 246 20.43 -15.01 -4.11
CA PRO A 246 20.98 -16.06 -4.95
C PRO A 246 20.65 -17.43 -4.37
N ILE A 247 19.73 -18.14 -5.01
CA ILE A 247 19.39 -19.52 -4.65
C ILE A 247 20.45 -20.43 -5.24
N LYS A 248 21.32 -20.97 -4.40
CA LYS A 248 22.41 -21.89 -4.83
C LYS A 248 21.91 -23.28 -5.19
N SER A 249 20.85 -23.75 -4.53
CA SER A 249 20.24 -25.07 -4.78
C SER A 249 18.76 -25.08 -4.37
N PRO A 250 17.90 -25.84 -5.07
CA PRO A 250 16.53 -26.02 -4.64
C PRO A 250 16.47 -26.79 -3.32
N LEU A 251 15.46 -26.50 -2.50
CA LEU A 251 15.24 -27.20 -1.24
C LEU A 251 14.88 -28.66 -1.52
N PRO A 252 15.57 -29.65 -0.91
CA PRO A 252 15.23 -31.06 -1.10
C PRO A 252 13.85 -31.38 -0.49
N LEU A 253 13.11 -32.29 -1.11
CA LEU A 253 11.75 -32.67 -0.64
C LEU A 253 11.73 -33.13 0.82
N SER A 254 12.81 -33.77 1.28
CA SER A 254 12.96 -34.20 2.69
C SER A 254 12.95 -33.04 3.69
N ALA A 255 13.20 -31.81 3.26
CA ALA A 255 13.22 -30.62 4.11
C ALA A 255 11.89 -29.81 4.11
N TYR A 256 10.87 -30.22 3.33
CA TYR A 256 9.60 -29.51 3.24
C TYR A 256 8.84 -29.42 4.57
N TRP A 257 9.05 -30.41 5.48
CA TRP A 257 8.48 -30.32 6.83
C TRP A 257 8.96 -29.09 7.61
N MET A 258 10.20 -28.61 7.34
CA MET A 258 10.72 -27.37 7.94
C MET A 258 9.93 -26.16 7.48
N VAL A 259 9.45 -26.14 6.23
CA VAL A 259 8.59 -25.07 5.70
C VAL A 259 7.25 -25.06 6.46
N CYS A 260 6.67 -26.24 6.73
CA CYS A 260 5.45 -26.36 7.54
C CYS A 260 5.68 -25.86 8.97
N LEU A 261 6.77 -26.26 9.62
CA LEU A 261 7.14 -25.81 10.95
C LEU A 261 7.35 -24.27 10.97
N LEU A 262 8.10 -23.75 9.99
CA LEU A 262 8.30 -22.30 9.83
C LEU A 262 6.96 -21.57 9.69
N GLY A 263 6.03 -22.10 8.88
CA GLY A 263 4.69 -21.55 8.72
C GLY A 263 3.91 -21.47 10.04
N LEU A 264 4.00 -22.49 10.89
CA LEU A 264 3.37 -22.50 12.22
C LEU A 264 3.99 -21.45 13.14
N VAL A 265 5.33 -21.36 13.19
CA VAL A 265 6.06 -20.40 14.01
C VAL A 265 5.74 -18.97 13.57
N LEU A 266 5.81 -18.69 12.26
CA LEU A 266 5.50 -17.38 11.70
C LEU A 266 4.02 -17.01 11.89
N GLY A 267 3.11 -17.98 11.78
CA GLY A 267 1.69 -17.79 12.08
C GLY A 267 1.46 -17.36 13.53
N GLY A 268 2.11 -18.03 14.47
CA GLY A 268 2.09 -17.68 15.90
C GLY A 268 2.69 -16.30 16.17
N ALA A 269 3.85 -15.99 15.58
CA ALA A 269 4.49 -14.69 15.68
C ALA A 269 3.60 -13.57 15.08
N GLY A 270 2.97 -13.80 13.93
CA GLY A 270 2.03 -12.87 13.30
C GLY A 270 0.79 -12.60 14.18
N ALA A 271 0.24 -13.64 14.82
CA ALA A 271 -0.86 -13.49 15.76
C ALA A 271 -0.44 -12.63 16.98
N LEU A 272 0.74 -12.88 17.54
CA LEU A 272 1.29 -12.12 18.67
C LEU A 272 1.52 -10.64 18.26
N TYR A 273 2.11 -10.41 17.08
CA TYR A 273 2.30 -9.07 16.52
C TYR A 273 0.97 -8.32 16.40
N ASN A 274 -0.05 -8.96 15.83
CA ASN A 274 -1.37 -8.33 15.65
C ASN A 274 -2.03 -8.01 17.01
N LEU A 275 -1.96 -8.91 17.99
CA LEU A 275 -2.45 -8.66 19.35
C LEU A 275 -1.73 -7.47 20.00
N THR A 276 -0.41 -7.40 19.86
CA THR A 276 0.40 -6.32 20.40
C THR A 276 0.05 -4.99 19.73
N LEU A 277 -0.10 -4.98 18.41
CA LEU A 277 -0.52 -3.80 17.65
C LEU A 277 -1.88 -3.27 18.13
N LEU A 278 -2.87 -4.14 18.29
CA LEU A 278 -4.21 -3.76 18.76
C LEU A 278 -4.19 -3.23 20.20
N LYS A 279 -3.39 -3.82 21.09
CA LYS A 279 -3.21 -3.34 22.47
C LYS A 279 -2.54 -1.98 22.50
N THR A 280 -1.47 -1.80 21.70
CA THR A 280 -0.75 -0.54 21.58
C THR A 280 -1.65 0.57 21.03
N GLN A 281 -2.46 0.29 20.00
CA GLN A 281 -3.44 1.25 19.49
C GLN A 281 -4.44 1.70 20.56
N LYS A 282 -4.93 0.76 21.39
CA LYS A 282 -5.82 1.09 22.52
C LYS A 282 -5.13 2.00 23.55
N LEU A 283 -3.84 1.74 23.83
CA LEU A 283 -3.04 2.57 24.75
C LEU A 283 -2.85 3.98 24.21
N TYR A 284 -2.46 4.11 22.93
CA TYR A 284 -2.30 5.41 22.28
C TYR A 284 -3.60 6.23 22.21
N LYS A 285 -4.77 5.58 22.09
CA LYS A 285 -6.07 6.26 22.11
C LYS A 285 -6.37 6.98 23.44
N LYS A 286 -5.70 6.65 24.55
CA LYS A 286 -5.83 7.34 25.83
C LYS A 286 -5.22 8.74 25.80
N ILE A 287 -4.33 9.03 24.85
CA ILE A 287 -3.78 10.36 24.63
C ILE A 287 -4.84 11.19 23.88
N GLU A 288 -5.44 12.18 24.52
CA GLU A 288 -6.53 12.98 23.94
C GLU A 288 -6.08 13.78 22.73
N SER A 289 -4.95 14.49 22.84
CA SER A 289 -4.42 15.29 21.74
C SER A 289 -3.83 14.43 20.64
N LEU A 290 -4.40 14.54 19.43
CA LEU A 290 -3.92 13.82 18.25
C LEU A 290 -2.46 14.16 17.91
N ARG A 291 -2.07 15.43 18.09
CA ARG A 291 -0.70 15.90 17.80
C ARG A 291 0.32 15.25 18.72
N PHE A 292 0.06 15.21 20.01
CA PHE A 292 0.92 14.52 20.98
C PHE A 292 0.93 13.00 20.77
N ARG A 293 -0.23 12.42 20.39
CA ARG A 293 -0.32 10.99 20.04
C ARG A 293 0.60 10.62 18.87
N VAL A 294 0.69 11.47 17.85
CA VAL A 294 1.58 11.26 16.70
C VAL A 294 3.04 11.58 17.05
N MET A 295 3.31 12.52 17.94
CA MET A 295 4.66 12.88 18.38
C MET A 295 5.36 11.73 19.15
N MET A 296 4.62 10.96 19.94
CA MET A 296 5.19 9.89 20.77
C MET A 296 5.99 8.84 19.98
N PRO A 297 5.52 8.28 18.85
CA PRO A 297 6.30 7.36 18.03
C PRO A 297 7.63 7.96 17.54
N PHE A 298 7.70 9.27 17.29
CA PHE A 298 8.92 9.94 16.86
C PHE A 298 9.97 9.97 17.99
N LEU A 299 9.54 10.23 19.21
CA LEU A 299 10.42 10.17 20.38
C LEU A 299 10.87 8.73 20.70
N LEU A 300 9.96 7.77 20.55
CA LEU A 300 10.31 6.35 20.69
C LEU A 300 11.29 5.90 19.60
N ALA A 301 11.10 6.34 18.35
CA ALA A 301 12.03 6.06 17.26
C ALA A 301 13.43 6.65 17.55
N ALA A 302 13.51 7.85 18.17
CA ALA A 302 14.78 8.41 18.63
C ALA A 302 15.48 7.46 19.61
N ALA A 303 14.76 7.00 20.64
CA ALA A 303 15.35 6.11 21.66
C ALA A 303 15.74 4.75 21.06
N VAL A 304 14.85 4.12 20.26
CA VAL A 304 15.12 2.82 19.63
C VAL A 304 16.27 2.93 18.62
N GLY A 305 16.28 3.99 17.79
CA GLY A 305 17.33 4.17 16.79
C GLY A 305 18.72 4.43 17.36
N LEU A 306 18.81 5.01 18.58
CA LEU A 306 20.07 5.15 19.30
C LEU A 306 20.55 3.82 19.91
N LEU A 307 19.62 2.99 20.38
CA LEU A 307 19.94 1.69 20.97
C LEU A 307 20.20 0.61 19.90
N PHE A 308 19.43 0.64 18.85
CA PHE A 308 19.43 -0.34 17.77
C PHE A 308 19.38 0.35 16.40
N PRO A 309 20.51 0.89 15.89
CA PRO A 309 20.54 1.61 14.60
C PRO A 309 20.03 0.77 13.42
N VAL A 310 20.14 -0.55 13.48
CA VAL A 310 19.65 -1.48 12.44
C VAL A 310 18.12 -1.50 12.35
N ALA A 311 17.40 -1.11 13.41
CA ALA A 311 15.94 -1.03 13.44
C ALA A 311 15.39 0.23 12.75
N LEU A 312 16.27 1.17 12.33
CA LEU A 312 15.86 2.39 11.62
C LEU A 312 15.44 2.09 10.19
N GLY A 313 14.43 2.83 9.70
CA GLY A 313 14.00 2.80 8.32
C GLY A 313 13.09 1.63 7.95
N GLY A 314 13.05 1.28 6.67
CA GLY A 314 12.12 0.30 6.10
C GLY A 314 12.50 -1.17 6.26
N GLY A 315 13.59 -1.50 6.98
CA GLY A 315 14.04 -2.86 7.21
C GLY A 315 14.87 -3.47 6.06
N HIS A 316 15.17 -2.72 5.02
CA HIS A 316 16.00 -3.20 3.90
C HIS A 316 17.42 -3.57 4.37
N GLY A 317 18.02 -2.77 5.22
CA GLY A 317 19.34 -3.03 5.80
C GLY A 317 19.38 -4.32 6.63
N VAL A 318 18.31 -4.64 7.36
CA VAL A 318 18.20 -5.90 8.13
C VAL A 318 18.26 -7.10 7.19
N LEU A 319 17.55 -7.05 6.06
CA LEU A 319 17.53 -8.14 5.08
C LEU A 319 18.87 -8.33 4.37
N GLU A 320 19.61 -7.26 4.09
CA GLU A 320 20.95 -7.33 3.54
C GLU A 320 21.95 -7.94 4.54
N HIS A 321 21.85 -7.60 5.82
CA HIS A 321 22.67 -8.21 6.88
C HIS A 321 22.38 -9.70 7.05
N ILE A 322 21.12 -10.12 7.00
CA ILE A 322 20.74 -11.54 7.03
C ILE A 322 21.35 -12.32 5.86
N HIS A 323 21.43 -11.69 4.68
CA HIS A 323 22.00 -12.34 3.49
C HIS A 323 23.52 -12.49 3.58
N ASN A 324 24.22 -11.55 4.19
CA ASN A 324 25.69 -11.52 4.27
C ASN A 324 26.28 -12.40 5.39
N SER A 325 25.48 -13.35 5.96
CA SER A 325 25.90 -14.42 6.87
C SER A 325 26.52 -14.00 8.19
N GLU A 326 25.78 -13.22 8.97
CA GLU A 326 26.04 -13.15 10.40
C GLU A 326 25.45 -14.39 11.10
N PRO A 327 26.11 -14.93 12.15
CA PRO A 327 25.61 -16.09 12.84
C PRO A 327 24.21 -15.83 13.42
N PHE A 328 23.35 -16.86 13.36
CA PHE A 328 21.94 -16.81 13.80
C PHE A 328 21.71 -16.13 15.17
N LEU A 329 22.67 -16.22 16.09
CA LEU A 329 22.65 -15.56 17.40
C LEU A 329 22.66 -14.02 17.29
N THR A 330 23.36 -13.44 16.34
CA THR A 330 23.39 -11.99 16.11
C THR A 330 22.02 -11.49 15.57
N LEU A 331 21.35 -12.32 14.75
CA LEU A 331 20.00 -12.04 14.25
C LEU A 331 18.92 -12.10 15.34
N LEU A 332 19.14 -12.87 16.40
CA LEU A 332 18.21 -13.01 17.52
C LEU A 332 18.31 -11.81 18.51
N LEU A 333 19.42 -11.08 18.46
CA LEU A 333 19.70 -9.92 19.30
C LEU A 333 19.36 -8.57 18.63
N ILE A 334 19.06 -8.58 17.33
CA ILE A 334 18.57 -7.46 16.52
C ILE A 334 17.03 -7.53 16.41
#